data_fd401eb1802599ef9e429bd7965fdc5d
#
_entry.id   fd401eb1802599ef9e429bd7965fdc5d
#
_cell.length_a   1.000
_cell.length_b   1.000
_cell.length_c   1.000
_cell.angle_alpha   90.00
_cell.angle_beta   90.00
_cell.angle_gamma   90.00
#
_symmetry.space_group_name_H-M   'P 1'
#
loop_
_entity.id
_entity.type
_entity.pdbx_description
1 polymer ?
#
loop_
_entity_poly.entity_id
_entity_poly.type
_entity_poly.pdbx_seq_one_letter_code
_entity_poly.pdbx_strand_id
1 'polypeptide(L)'
;INLVCWQEVGGFDDALFIDGVDFDYCLRIQQHGFKIMRIYRVCIHQEIGRGWAINMGARRIAIMNHNPERMYYITRNYLAIGKRYHQQLSWALEVLKRICIVVLFESHKLKNLAYFMKGIRDFERGKMGALATKRKS
;
A
#
# COMPACT_ATOMS: atom_id res chain seq x y z
N ILE A 1 -17.25 -0.18 10.44
CA ILE A 1 -16.77 -1.56 10.73
C ILE A 1 -17.79 -2.18 11.66
N ASN A 2 -18.22 -3.42 11.38
CA ASN A 2 -19.09 -4.18 12.26
C ASN A 2 -18.25 -4.71 13.44
N LEU A 3 -18.69 -4.47 14.69
CA LEU A 3 -17.95 -4.88 15.90
C LEU A 3 -17.82 -6.40 16.01
N VAL A 4 -18.84 -7.17 15.59
CA VAL A 4 -18.76 -8.64 15.57
C VAL A 4 -17.64 -9.10 14.64
N CYS A 5 -17.56 -8.53 13.44
CA CYS A 5 -16.47 -8.82 12.50
C CYS A 5 -15.10 -8.46 13.10
N TRP A 6 -14.99 -7.33 13.81
CA TRP A 6 -13.76 -6.94 14.49
C TRP A 6 -13.34 -7.95 15.56
N GLN A 7 -14.27 -8.45 16.35
CA GLN A 7 -14.00 -9.44 17.40
C GLN A 7 -13.52 -10.77 16.84
N GLU A 8 -14.07 -11.20 15.70
CA GLU A 8 -13.72 -12.47 15.08
C GLU A 8 -12.43 -12.39 14.25
N VAL A 9 -12.24 -11.30 13.50
CA VAL A 9 -11.11 -11.14 12.55
C VAL A 9 -9.88 -10.53 13.23
N GLY A 10 -10.08 -9.86 14.35
CA GLY A 10 -9.05 -9.06 15.01
C GLY A 10 -8.89 -7.66 14.42
N GLY A 11 -7.98 -6.88 15.01
CA GLY A 11 -7.67 -5.52 14.61
C GLY A 11 -6.79 -5.42 13.35
N PHE A 12 -6.34 -4.21 13.05
CA PHE A 12 -5.35 -3.98 11.98
C PHE A 12 -4.01 -4.61 12.34
N ASP A 13 -3.26 -5.02 11.31
CA ASP A 13 -1.92 -5.60 11.47
C ASP A 13 -0.87 -4.49 11.67
N ASP A 14 -0.44 -4.28 12.91
CA ASP A 14 0.57 -3.27 13.27
C ASP A 14 1.92 -3.52 12.59
N ALA A 15 2.21 -4.75 12.18
CA ALA A 15 3.43 -5.08 11.46
C ALA A 15 3.51 -4.41 10.08
N LEU A 16 2.39 -4.05 9.49
CA LEU A 16 2.35 -3.28 8.24
C LEU A 16 2.71 -1.81 8.45
N PHE A 17 2.44 -1.25 9.63
CA PHE A 17 2.67 0.14 10.03
C PHE A 17 1.85 1.16 9.24
N ILE A 18 2.05 1.28 7.91
CA ILE A 18 1.33 2.18 7.00
C ILE A 18 1.28 1.57 5.60
N ASP A 19 0.31 1.96 4.80
CA ASP A 19 0.03 1.47 3.43
C ASP A 19 -0.22 -0.05 3.35
N GLY A 20 -1.37 -0.42 2.84
CA GLY A 20 -1.79 -1.82 2.71
C GLY A 20 -2.53 -2.39 3.92
N VAL A 21 -2.59 -1.66 5.04
CA VAL A 21 -3.29 -2.09 6.27
C VAL A 21 -4.78 -2.33 6.02
N ASP A 22 -5.40 -1.46 5.26
CA ASP A 22 -6.80 -1.55 4.84
C ASP A 22 -7.03 -2.71 3.87
N PHE A 23 -6.10 -2.95 2.93
CA PHE A 23 -6.17 -4.09 2.03
C PHE A 23 -6.05 -5.42 2.78
N ASP A 24 -5.07 -5.54 3.67
CA ASP A 24 -4.90 -6.72 4.51
C ASP A 24 -6.16 -7.00 5.32
N TYR A 25 -6.70 -5.97 5.97
CA TYR A 25 -7.91 -6.11 6.77
C TYR A 25 -9.12 -6.55 5.92
N CYS A 26 -9.31 -5.97 4.74
CA CYS A 26 -10.36 -6.37 3.82
C CYS A 26 -10.22 -7.84 3.37
N LEU A 27 -9.01 -8.28 3.06
CA LEU A 27 -8.76 -9.67 2.65
C LEU A 27 -9.01 -10.65 3.80
N ARG A 28 -8.60 -10.29 5.04
CA ARG A 28 -8.91 -11.12 6.23
C ARG A 28 -10.41 -11.24 6.48
N ILE A 29 -11.16 -10.14 6.40
CA ILE A 29 -12.61 -10.13 6.53
C ILE A 29 -13.24 -11.11 5.53
N GLN A 30 -12.80 -11.08 4.28
CA GLN A 30 -13.32 -11.97 3.23
C GLN A 30 -12.95 -13.43 3.48
N GLN A 31 -11.76 -13.74 3.98
CA GLN A 31 -11.36 -15.12 4.36
C GLN A 31 -12.22 -15.69 5.49
N HIS A 32 -12.72 -14.85 6.39
CA HIS A 32 -13.66 -15.25 7.45
C HIS A 32 -15.13 -15.30 6.99
N GLY A 33 -15.37 -15.19 5.68
CA GLY A 33 -16.71 -15.31 5.09
C GLY A 33 -17.58 -14.05 5.21
N PHE A 34 -17.05 -12.95 5.72
CA PHE A 34 -17.79 -11.68 5.76
C PHE A 34 -17.79 -11.00 4.40
N LYS A 35 -18.86 -10.28 4.11
CA LYS A 35 -19.02 -9.51 2.87
C LYS A 35 -18.64 -8.05 3.09
N ILE A 36 -17.90 -7.48 2.14
CA ILE A 36 -17.60 -6.06 2.10
C ILE A 36 -18.58 -5.40 1.14
N MET A 37 -19.31 -4.38 1.62
CA MET A 37 -20.26 -3.62 0.80
C MET A 37 -19.77 -2.20 0.58
N ARG A 38 -19.89 -1.73 -0.65
CA ARG A 38 -19.65 -0.33 -1.00
C ARG A 38 -20.97 0.44 -0.97
N ILE A 39 -21.03 1.50 -0.17
CA ILE A 39 -22.20 2.37 -0.05
C ILE A 39 -21.96 3.60 -0.93
N TYR A 40 -22.72 3.73 -2.02
CA TYR A 40 -22.56 4.84 -2.98
C TYR A 40 -23.19 6.15 -2.53
N ARG A 41 -24.07 6.13 -1.52
CA ARG A 41 -24.77 7.31 -1.00
C ARG A 41 -23.98 8.11 0.03
N VAL A 42 -22.87 7.57 0.51
CA VAL A 42 -22.01 8.20 1.52
C VAL A 42 -20.69 8.58 0.85
N CYS A 43 -20.39 9.88 0.85
CA CYS A 43 -19.11 10.41 0.40
C CYS A 43 -18.33 10.92 1.61
N ILE A 44 -17.07 10.51 1.70
CA ILE A 44 -16.12 11.08 2.65
C ILE A 44 -15.22 12.02 1.85
N HIS A 45 -15.24 13.30 2.20
CA HIS A 45 -14.31 14.27 1.64
C HIS A 45 -12.96 14.13 2.35
N GLN A 46 -11.97 13.61 1.62
CA GLN A 46 -10.61 13.45 2.14
C GLN A 46 -9.65 14.24 1.27
N GLU A 47 -8.90 15.13 1.87
CA GLU A 47 -7.79 15.79 1.19
C GLU A 47 -6.62 14.81 1.05
N ILE A 48 -6.48 14.25 -0.13
CA ILE A 48 -5.36 13.38 -0.48
C ILE A 48 -4.25 14.26 -1.03
N GLY A 49 -3.38 14.79 -0.20
CA GLY A 49 -2.14 15.48 -0.53
C GLY A 49 -2.09 16.26 -1.87
N ARG A 50 -1.03 16.96 -2.15
CA ARG A 50 -0.82 17.68 -3.42
C ARG A 50 -0.39 16.68 -4.52
N GLY A 51 -1.35 16.10 -5.20
CA GLY A 51 -1.13 15.28 -6.39
C GLY A 51 -1.62 15.98 -7.65
N TRP A 52 -1.09 15.59 -8.80
CA TRP A 52 -1.60 15.97 -10.11
C TRP A 52 -2.03 14.71 -10.88
N ALA A 53 -2.87 14.87 -11.90
CA ALA A 53 -3.36 13.73 -12.63
C ALA A 53 -3.11 13.92 -14.13
N ILE A 54 -2.68 12.84 -14.77
CA ILE A 54 -2.55 12.77 -16.23
C ILE A 54 -3.75 12.02 -16.78
N ASN A 55 -4.37 12.60 -17.82
CA ASN A 55 -5.40 11.92 -18.59
C ASN A 55 -4.73 11.12 -19.71
N MET A 56 -4.77 9.80 -19.63
CA MET A 56 -4.32 8.91 -20.70
C MET A 56 -5.56 8.28 -21.37
N GLY A 57 -6.10 8.97 -22.35
CA GLY A 57 -7.35 8.56 -23.00
C GLY A 57 -8.52 8.52 -22.02
N ALA A 58 -9.19 7.37 -21.91
CA ALA A 58 -10.31 7.17 -20.98
C ALA A 58 -9.91 6.95 -19.51
N ARG A 59 -8.62 6.92 -19.18
CA ARG A 59 -8.13 6.67 -17.82
C ARG A 59 -7.42 7.89 -17.25
N ARG A 60 -7.80 8.26 -16.03
CA ARG A 60 -7.15 9.30 -15.24
C ARG A 60 -6.16 8.64 -14.27
N ILE A 61 -4.86 8.91 -14.45
CA ILE A 61 -3.79 8.41 -13.57
C ILE A 61 -3.44 9.52 -12.60
N ALA A 62 -3.70 9.28 -11.31
CA ALA A 62 -3.29 10.19 -10.25
C ALA A 62 -1.80 9.97 -9.94
N ILE A 63 -1.01 11.03 -10.06
CA ILE A 63 0.42 11.05 -9.69
C ILE A 63 0.50 11.76 -8.34
N MET A 64 0.79 10.99 -7.33
CA MET A 64 1.01 11.50 -5.99
C MET A 64 2.52 11.48 -5.75
N ASN A 65 3.14 12.64 -5.68
CA ASN A 65 4.55 12.77 -5.29
C ASN A 65 4.71 12.27 -3.84
N HIS A 66 4.75 10.96 -3.67
CA HIS A 66 4.88 10.35 -2.35
C HIS A 66 6.29 10.55 -1.79
N ASN A 67 6.37 10.70 -0.46
CA ASN A 67 7.65 10.61 0.24
C ASN A 67 8.30 9.25 -0.08
N PRO A 68 9.61 9.19 -0.39
CA PRO A 68 10.33 7.94 -0.64
C PRO A 68 10.14 6.85 0.42
N GLU A 69 10.02 7.21 1.69
CA GLU A 69 9.70 6.24 2.75
C GLU A 69 8.38 5.51 2.52
N ARG A 70 7.39 6.19 1.93
CA ARG A 70 6.12 5.57 1.58
C ARG A 70 6.26 4.54 0.47
N MET A 71 7.20 4.76 -0.48
CA MET A 71 7.52 3.76 -1.51
C MET A 71 8.09 2.48 -0.89
N TYR A 72 8.89 2.60 0.16
CA TYR A 72 9.38 1.45 0.92
C TYR A 72 8.21 0.63 1.50
N TYR A 73 7.29 1.28 2.21
CA TYR A 73 6.15 0.58 2.82
C TYR A 73 5.23 -0.05 1.79
N ILE A 74 4.86 0.68 0.74
CA ILE A 74 4.03 0.14 -0.35
C ILE A 74 4.67 -1.13 -0.92
N THR A 75 5.95 -1.09 -1.25
CA THR A 75 6.65 -2.23 -1.84
C THR A 75 6.67 -3.43 -0.89
N ARG A 76 7.18 -3.24 0.32
CA ARG A 76 7.30 -4.30 1.32
C ARG A 76 5.95 -4.93 1.66
N ASN A 77 4.97 -4.09 1.94
CA ASN A 77 3.67 -4.56 2.42
C ASN A 77 2.86 -5.24 1.31
N TYR A 78 2.90 -4.71 0.07
CA TYR A 78 2.19 -5.34 -1.06
C TYR A 78 2.76 -6.72 -1.37
N LEU A 79 4.08 -6.89 -1.32
CA LEU A 79 4.71 -8.20 -1.48
C LEU A 79 4.34 -9.14 -0.32
N ALA A 80 4.31 -8.64 0.91
CA ALA A 80 3.92 -9.43 2.09
C ALA A 80 2.44 -9.87 2.01
N ILE A 81 1.54 -8.97 1.64
CA ILE A 81 0.12 -9.26 1.42
C ILE A 81 -0.03 -10.28 0.30
N GLY A 82 0.63 -10.07 -0.84
CA GLY A 82 0.61 -11.02 -1.96
C GLY A 82 1.03 -12.43 -1.55
N LYS A 83 2.06 -12.55 -0.73
CA LYS A 83 2.53 -13.84 -0.20
C LYS A 83 1.52 -14.44 0.78
N ARG A 84 0.98 -13.65 1.71
CA ARG A 84 0.02 -14.07 2.74
C ARG A 84 -1.27 -14.64 2.14
N TYR A 85 -1.77 -14.02 1.08
CA TYR A 85 -3.05 -14.37 0.46
C TYR A 85 -2.93 -15.17 -0.84
N HIS A 86 -1.75 -15.71 -1.14
CA HIS A 86 -1.47 -16.48 -2.37
C HIS A 86 -1.79 -15.73 -3.67
N GLN A 87 -1.58 -14.43 -3.68
CA GLN A 87 -1.83 -13.53 -4.81
C GLN A 87 -0.55 -12.80 -5.27
N GLN A 88 0.61 -13.48 -5.19
CA GLN A 88 1.94 -12.88 -5.40
C GLN A 88 2.04 -12.13 -6.72
N LEU A 89 1.54 -12.73 -7.82
CA LEU A 89 1.64 -12.13 -9.15
C LEU A 89 0.86 -10.81 -9.23
N SER A 90 -0.38 -10.79 -8.73
CA SER A 90 -1.23 -9.59 -8.77
C SER A 90 -0.60 -8.44 -8.00
N TRP A 91 -0.11 -8.70 -6.80
CA TRP A 91 0.51 -7.68 -5.96
C TRP A 91 1.88 -7.24 -6.49
N ALA A 92 2.67 -8.15 -7.07
CA ALA A 92 3.92 -7.82 -7.74
C ALA A 92 3.69 -6.91 -8.95
N LEU A 93 2.64 -7.13 -9.73
CA LEU A 93 2.24 -6.27 -10.84
C LEU A 93 1.83 -4.87 -10.36
N GLU A 94 1.13 -4.74 -9.22
CA GLU A 94 0.82 -3.43 -8.63
C GLU A 94 2.09 -2.69 -8.18
N VAL A 95 3.06 -3.39 -7.60
CA VAL A 95 4.38 -2.82 -7.26
C VAL A 95 5.11 -2.38 -8.54
N LEU A 96 5.15 -3.23 -9.57
CA LEU A 96 5.80 -2.90 -10.85
C LEU A 96 5.16 -1.70 -11.52
N LYS A 97 3.84 -1.66 -11.59
CA LYS A 97 3.09 -0.50 -12.10
C LYS A 97 3.47 0.78 -11.35
N ARG A 98 3.62 0.70 -10.03
CA ARG A 98 4.04 1.84 -9.21
C ARG A 98 5.46 2.28 -9.52
N ILE A 99 6.39 1.34 -9.72
CA ILE A 99 7.76 1.64 -10.16
C ILE A 99 7.75 2.37 -11.50
N CYS A 100 6.96 1.90 -12.47
CA CYS A 100 6.84 2.55 -13.77
C CYS A 100 6.34 4.00 -13.65
N ILE A 101 5.32 4.26 -12.81
CA ILE A 101 4.83 5.62 -12.56
C ILE A 101 5.92 6.51 -11.97
N VAL A 102 6.66 6.02 -10.98
CA VAL A 102 7.76 6.75 -10.35
C VAL A 102 8.86 7.09 -11.37
N VAL A 103 9.28 6.11 -12.16
CA VAL A 103 10.35 6.30 -13.17
C VAL A 103 9.94 7.28 -14.27
N LEU A 104 8.69 7.25 -14.70
CA LEU A 104 8.21 8.09 -15.79
C LEU A 104 7.85 9.52 -15.33
N PHE A 105 7.24 9.68 -14.16
CA PHE A 105 6.51 10.91 -13.82
C PHE A 105 6.95 11.59 -12.52
N GLU A 106 7.68 10.92 -11.61
CA GLU A 106 8.06 11.53 -10.32
C GLU A 106 9.45 12.17 -10.37
N SER A 107 9.66 13.19 -9.52
CA SER A 107 10.88 14.02 -9.54
C SER A 107 12.09 13.33 -8.87
N HIS A 108 11.85 12.53 -7.83
CA HIS A 108 12.92 11.93 -7.02
C HIS A 108 13.17 10.46 -7.35
N LYS A 109 13.35 10.15 -8.64
CA LYS A 109 13.40 8.78 -9.19
C LYS A 109 14.42 7.88 -8.49
N LEU A 110 15.68 8.31 -8.39
CA LEU A 110 16.74 7.49 -7.80
C LEU A 110 16.50 7.21 -6.31
N LYS A 111 16.02 8.21 -5.56
CA LYS A 111 15.71 8.06 -4.15
C LYS A 111 14.53 7.09 -3.96
N ASN A 112 13.48 7.23 -4.75
CA ASN A 112 12.33 6.33 -4.72
C ASN A 112 12.74 4.90 -5.07
N LEU A 113 13.56 4.69 -6.12
CA LEU A 113 14.07 3.37 -6.48
C LEU A 113 14.91 2.73 -5.37
N ALA A 114 15.75 3.50 -4.67
CA ALA A 114 16.52 3.00 -3.53
C ALA A 114 15.59 2.51 -2.40
N TYR A 115 14.50 3.23 -2.13
CA TYR A 115 13.51 2.81 -1.15
C TYR A 115 12.67 1.60 -1.61
N PHE A 116 12.37 1.46 -2.91
CA PHE A 116 11.80 0.24 -3.48
C PHE A 116 12.70 -0.97 -3.22
N MET A 117 13.98 -0.87 -3.58
CA MET A 117 14.94 -1.96 -3.38
C MET A 117 15.09 -2.32 -1.90
N LYS A 118 15.05 -1.32 -1.02
CA LYS A 118 15.04 -1.54 0.43
C LYS A 118 13.78 -2.28 0.87
N GLY A 119 12.62 -1.93 0.33
CA GLY A 119 11.34 -2.60 0.60
C GLY A 119 11.36 -4.07 0.20
N ILE A 120 11.86 -4.39 -1.00
CA ILE A 120 12.03 -5.77 -1.48
C ILE A 120 12.94 -6.55 -0.55
N ARG A 121 14.13 -6.00 -0.26
CA ARG A 121 15.11 -6.68 0.62
C ARG A 121 14.59 -6.93 2.02
N ASP A 122 13.87 -5.98 2.60
CA ASP A 122 13.32 -6.15 3.95
C ASP A 122 12.14 -7.11 3.96
N PHE A 123 11.33 -7.18 2.88
CA PHE A 123 10.34 -8.23 2.67
C PHE A 123 10.98 -9.63 2.62
N GLU A 124 12.04 -9.82 1.82
CA GLU A 124 12.76 -11.10 1.72
C GLU A 124 13.35 -11.55 3.08
N ARG A 125 13.76 -10.59 3.91
CA ARG A 125 14.29 -10.83 5.26
C ARG A 125 13.21 -10.98 6.33
N GLY A 126 11.95 -10.85 5.98
CA GLY A 126 10.83 -10.87 6.92
C GLY A 126 10.81 -9.69 7.90
N LYS A 127 11.47 -8.58 7.58
CA LYS A 127 11.49 -7.37 8.42
C LYS A 127 10.22 -6.57 8.22
N MET A 128 9.41 -6.50 9.25
CA MET A 128 8.15 -5.77 9.29
C MET A 128 8.21 -4.61 10.30
N GLY A 129 7.09 -3.86 10.43
CA GLY A 129 6.99 -2.75 11.36
C GLY A 129 7.53 -1.42 10.81
N ALA A 130 7.71 -0.46 11.69
CA ALA A 130 8.21 0.86 11.35
C ALA A 130 9.67 0.82 10.87
N LEU A 131 10.00 1.63 9.88
CA LEU A 131 11.36 1.83 9.43
C LEU A 131 12.16 2.52 10.54
N ALA A 132 13.26 1.92 10.96
CA ALA A 132 14.18 2.55 11.90
C ALA A 132 14.76 3.83 11.25
N THR A 133 14.16 4.97 11.54
CA THR A 133 14.68 6.26 11.13
C THR A 133 15.81 6.62 12.08
N LYS A 134 17.04 6.81 11.59
CA LYS A 134 18.09 7.45 12.39
C LYS A 134 17.58 8.83 12.80
N ARG A 135 17.15 8.99 14.06
CA ARG A 135 16.95 10.32 14.62
C ARG A 135 18.27 11.06 14.45
N LYS A 136 18.26 12.12 13.65
CA LYS A 136 19.33 13.10 13.71
C LYS A 136 19.22 13.75 15.09
N SER A 137 20.13 13.38 15.97
CA SER A 137 20.41 14.14 17.18
C SER A 137 21.02 15.49 16.81
#